data_54a48de99cb3dd31769645e124b0efaa
#
_entry.id   54a48de99cb3dd31769645e124b0efaa
#
_cell.length_a   1.000
_cell.length_b   1.000
_cell.length_c   1.000
_cell.angle_alpha   90.00
_cell.angle_beta   90.00
_cell.angle_gamma   90.00
#
_symmetry.space_group_name_H-M   'P 1'
#
loop_
_entity.id
_entity.type
_entity.pdbx_description
1 polymer ?
#
loop_
_entity_poly.entity_id
_entity_poly.type
_entity_poly.pdbx_seq_one_letter_code
_entity_poly.pdbx_strand_id
1 'polypeptide(L)'
;MDIIEEALQERPDDAPLLGELATIQLLQRDTSGCGETLDRIEARHPDFALLKPLRARQHFTEVAAQSPDIAAVRAALESDPADPAARNALAAHHALAGDYATALAEWLELMRRNRSFGDDVARKSLLMVFDILGDEHDLVGSYRRKMASLLH
;
A
#
# COMPACT_ATOMS: atom_id res chain seq x y z
N MET A 1 -8.54 14.40 16.13
CA MET A 1 -7.79 13.50 17.06
C MET A 1 -8.41 13.39 18.42
N ASP A 2 -8.73 14.53 19.05
CA ASP A 2 -9.25 14.53 20.42
C ASP A 2 -10.50 13.67 20.62
N ILE A 3 -11.44 13.70 19.67
CA ILE A 3 -12.69 12.91 19.75
C ILE A 3 -12.37 11.40 19.70
N ILE A 4 -11.42 11.00 18.85
CA ILE A 4 -11.03 9.60 18.72
C ILE A 4 -10.27 9.15 19.97
N GLU A 5 -9.37 9.99 20.47
CA GLU A 5 -8.62 9.70 21.70
C GLU A 5 -9.54 9.54 22.91
N GLU A 6 -10.52 10.42 23.05
CA GLU A 6 -11.52 10.31 24.11
C GLU A 6 -12.33 9.02 23.99
N ALA A 7 -12.80 8.69 22.78
CA ALA A 7 -13.56 7.47 22.55
C ALA A 7 -12.72 6.22 22.85
N LEU A 8 -11.42 6.25 22.53
CA LEU A 8 -10.51 5.14 22.81
C LEU A 8 -10.20 4.97 24.29
N GLN A 9 -10.29 6.05 25.11
CA GLN A 9 -10.17 5.92 26.56
C GLN A 9 -11.29 5.04 27.13
N GLU A 10 -12.50 5.16 26.58
CA GLU A 10 -13.65 4.37 27.02
C GLU A 10 -13.65 2.97 26.37
N ARG A 11 -13.18 2.87 25.13
CA ARG A 11 -13.18 1.63 24.33
C ARG A 11 -11.82 1.41 23.67
N PRO A 12 -10.78 1.04 24.44
CA PRO A 12 -9.39 1.03 23.95
C PRO A 12 -9.11 -0.01 22.87
N ASP A 13 -9.92 -1.05 22.75
CA ASP A 13 -9.73 -2.12 21.76
C ASP A 13 -10.81 -2.14 20.68
N ASP A 14 -11.53 -1.03 20.50
CA ASP A 14 -12.56 -0.91 19.47
C ASP A 14 -11.91 -0.84 18.09
N ALA A 15 -12.11 -1.87 17.27
CA ALA A 15 -11.44 -1.99 15.96
C ALA A 15 -11.78 -0.84 15.01
N PRO A 16 -13.06 -0.43 14.83
CA PRO A 16 -13.38 0.73 14.00
C PRO A 16 -12.70 2.01 14.44
N LEU A 17 -12.64 2.29 15.76
CA LEU A 17 -11.95 3.47 16.28
C LEU A 17 -10.46 3.42 16.03
N LEU A 18 -9.84 2.27 16.27
CA LEU A 18 -8.42 2.08 15.98
C LEU A 18 -8.14 2.21 14.48
N GLY A 19 -9.05 1.74 13.63
CA GLY A 19 -8.94 1.90 12.18
C GLY A 19 -8.97 3.38 11.75
N GLU A 20 -9.81 4.20 12.38
CA GLU A 20 -9.83 5.64 12.15
C GLU A 20 -8.54 6.30 12.61
N LEU A 21 -8.03 5.91 13.77
CA LEU A 21 -6.75 6.41 14.27
C LEU A 21 -5.62 6.07 13.30
N ALA A 22 -5.55 4.83 12.83
CA ALA A 22 -4.53 4.39 11.88
C ALA A 22 -4.61 5.22 10.58
N THR A 23 -5.82 5.50 10.09
CA THR A 23 -6.04 6.32 8.90
C THR A 23 -5.51 7.74 9.10
N ILE A 24 -5.79 8.34 10.24
CA ILE A 24 -5.30 9.69 10.57
C ILE A 24 -3.77 9.69 10.64
N GLN A 25 -3.19 8.68 11.28
CA GLN A 25 -1.73 8.55 11.38
C GLN A 25 -1.08 8.44 10.00
N LEU A 26 -1.70 7.73 9.06
CA LEU A 26 -1.20 7.66 7.67
C LEU A 26 -1.28 9.02 6.98
N LEU A 27 -2.35 9.77 7.19
CA LEU A 27 -2.48 11.13 6.64
C LEU A 27 -1.41 12.08 7.20
N GLN A 28 -1.00 11.87 8.44
CA GLN A 28 0.08 12.61 9.10
C GLN A 28 1.46 12.04 8.77
N ARG A 29 1.54 10.98 7.96
CA ARG A 29 2.77 10.25 7.61
C ARG A 29 3.48 9.63 8.82
N ASP A 30 2.74 9.37 9.89
CA ASP A 30 3.21 8.67 11.07
C ASP A 30 3.04 7.15 10.86
N THR A 31 3.92 6.57 10.06
CA THR A 31 3.86 5.15 9.72
C THR A 31 4.20 4.26 10.91
N SER A 32 5.08 4.71 11.81
CA SER A 32 5.42 3.99 13.02
C SER A 32 4.22 3.89 13.98
N GLY A 33 3.55 5.03 14.25
CA GLY A 33 2.34 5.06 15.06
C GLY A 33 1.21 4.24 14.44
N CYS A 34 1.05 4.34 13.12
CA CYS A 34 0.09 3.52 12.39
C CYS A 34 0.37 2.03 12.59
N GLY A 35 1.63 1.60 12.48
CA GLY A 35 2.02 0.20 12.69
C GLY A 35 1.64 -0.31 14.08
N GLU A 36 1.90 0.48 15.10
CA GLU A 36 1.52 0.14 16.48
C GLU A 36 0.00 0.00 16.63
N THR A 37 -0.75 0.92 16.02
CA THR A 37 -2.22 0.88 16.03
C THR A 37 -2.73 -0.37 15.33
N LEU A 38 -2.17 -0.70 14.17
CA LEU A 38 -2.55 -1.91 13.42
C LEU A 38 -2.22 -3.19 14.19
N ASP A 39 -1.09 -3.21 14.91
CA ASP A 39 -0.73 -4.34 15.77
C ASP A 39 -1.76 -4.53 16.90
N ARG A 40 -2.27 -3.44 17.47
CA ARG A 40 -3.34 -3.50 18.47
C ARG A 40 -4.62 -4.09 17.89
N ILE A 41 -4.99 -3.70 16.67
CA ILE A 41 -6.16 -4.28 15.99
C ILE A 41 -5.94 -5.78 15.78
N GLU A 42 -4.79 -6.16 15.23
CA GLU A 42 -4.49 -7.55 14.89
C GLU A 42 -4.52 -8.47 16.12
N ALA A 43 -4.03 -7.97 17.27
CA ALA A 43 -3.98 -8.73 18.52
C ALA A 43 -5.36 -9.15 19.02
N ARG A 44 -6.39 -8.33 18.81
CA ARG A 44 -7.76 -8.57 19.32
C ARG A 44 -8.76 -8.86 18.22
N HIS A 45 -8.54 -8.32 17.02
CA HIS A 45 -9.48 -8.38 15.91
C HIS A 45 -8.73 -8.71 14.60
N PRO A 46 -8.09 -9.89 14.48
CA PRO A 46 -7.32 -10.24 13.28
C PRO A 46 -8.15 -10.29 12.01
N ASP A 47 -9.48 -10.44 12.13
CA ASP A 47 -10.40 -10.50 11.00
C ASP A 47 -11.00 -9.14 10.63
N PHE A 48 -10.54 -8.06 11.25
CA PHE A 48 -11.04 -6.72 10.93
C PHE A 48 -10.82 -6.42 9.45
N ALA A 49 -11.92 -6.05 8.75
CA ALA A 49 -11.93 -5.95 7.28
C ALA A 49 -10.94 -4.91 6.74
N LEU A 50 -10.63 -3.85 7.50
CA LEU A 50 -9.72 -2.79 7.07
C LEU A 50 -8.25 -3.05 7.44
N LEU A 51 -7.95 -4.13 8.16
CA LEU A 51 -6.58 -4.41 8.61
C LEU A 51 -5.60 -4.55 7.43
N LYS A 52 -5.92 -5.42 6.47
CA LYS A 52 -5.07 -5.62 5.29
C LYS A 52 -4.97 -4.37 4.40
N PRO A 53 -6.08 -3.69 4.06
CA PRO A 53 -6.00 -2.43 3.32
C PRO A 53 -5.16 -1.35 4.01
N LEU A 54 -5.27 -1.21 5.33
CA LEU A 54 -4.48 -0.25 6.08
C LEU A 54 -3.00 -0.62 6.12
N ARG A 55 -2.67 -1.89 6.27
CA ARG A 55 -1.29 -2.38 6.17
C ARG A 55 -0.68 -2.08 4.80
N ALA A 56 -1.46 -2.28 3.73
CA ALA A 56 -1.02 -1.95 2.38
C ALA A 56 -0.71 -0.46 2.25
N ARG A 57 -1.58 0.41 2.72
CA ARG A 57 -1.37 1.86 2.69
C ARG A 57 -0.19 2.28 3.53
N GLN A 58 0.02 1.66 4.69
CA GLN A 58 1.20 1.91 5.53
C GLN A 58 2.47 1.63 4.73
N HIS A 59 2.54 0.47 4.07
CA HIS A 59 3.69 0.09 3.26
C HIS A 59 3.94 1.10 2.12
N PHE A 60 2.90 1.47 1.37
CA PHE A 60 3.04 2.44 0.26
C PHE A 60 3.46 3.82 0.76
N THR A 61 2.98 4.22 1.94
CA THR A 61 3.39 5.48 2.56
C THR A 61 4.88 5.46 2.90
N GLU A 62 5.38 4.36 3.43
CA GLU A 62 6.80 4.18 3.74
C GLU A 62 7.67 4.24 2.48
N VAL A 63 7.24 3.55 1.42
CA VAL A 63 7.96 3.55 0.13
C VAL A 63 8.00 4.96 -0.46
N ALA A 64 6.86 5.65 -0.49
CA ALA A 64 6.77 7.00 -1.02
C ALA A 64 7.59 8.01 -0.20
N ALA A 65 7.70 7.82 1.11
CA ALA A 65 8.47 8.68 1.99
C ALA A 65 9.98 8.62 1.71
N GLN A 66 10.47 7.49 1.20
CA GLN A 66 11.87 7.32 0.81
C GLN A 66 12.21 8.08 -0.48
N SER A 67 11.22 8.35 -1.32
CA SER A 67 11.37 9.08 -2.58
C SER A 67 10.19 10.07 -2.72
N PRO A 68 10.16 11.13 -1.90
CA PRO A 68 8.98 11.99 -1.79
C PRO A 68 8.73 12.88 -2.99
N ASP A 69 9.75 13.18 -3.79
CA ASP A 69 9.62 14.04 -4.97
C ASP A 69 9.29 13.19 -6.21
N ILE A 70 8.00 13.16 -6.56
CA ILE A 70 7.52 12.38 -7.71
C ILE A 70 8.13 12.86 -9.04
N ALA A 71 8.45 14.15 -9.17
CA ALA A 71 9.08 14.66 -10.38
C ALA A 71 10.51 14.09 -10.55
N ALA A 72 11.25 13.98 -9.44
CA ALA A 72 12.57 13.36 -9.45
C ALA A 72 12.49 11.87 -9.78
N VAL A 73 11.47 11.17 -9.26
CA VAL A 73 11.22 9.75 -9.56
C VAL A 73 10.95 9.55 -11.05
N ARG A 74 10.10 10.38 -11.63
CA ARG A 74 9.80 10.33 -13.07
C ARG A 74 11.04 10.62 -13.92
N ALA A 75 11.85 11.60 -13.53
CA ALA A 75 13.10 11.90 -14.22
C ALA A 75 14.08 10.73 -14.18
N ALA A 76 14.16 10.04 -13.04
CA ALA A 76 15.01 8.84 -12.91
C ALA A 76 14.57 7.74 -13.87
N LEU A 77 13.26 7.51 -14.02
CA LEU A 77 12.70 6.51 -14.95
C LEU A 77 12.91 6.91 -16.42
N GLU A 78 12.85 8.21 -16.74
CA GLU A 78 13.15 8.69 -18.10
C GLU A 78 14.62 8.44 -18.46
N SER A 79 15.52 8.65 -17.51
CA SER A 79 16.95 8.40 -17.69
C SER A 79 17.28 6.90 -17.75
N ASP A 80 16.61 6.09 -16.96
CA ASP A 80 16.79 4.64 -16.90
C ASP A 80 15.45 3.94 -16.71
N PRO A 81 14.77 3.54 -17.81
CA PRO A 81 13.48 2.84 -17.71
C PRO A 81 13.55 1.50 -16.98
N ALA A 82 14.75 0.96 -16.75
CA ALA A 82 14.95 -0.28 -16.02
C ALA A 82 15.19 -0.05 -14.52
N ASP A 83 15.22 1.20 -14.04
CA ASP A 83 15.44 1.51 -12.62
C ASP A 83 14.28 0.94 -11.76
N PRO A 84 14.51 -0.16 -11.03
CA PRO A 84 13.44 -0.82 -10.30
C PRO A 84 12.98 -0.01 -9.08
N ALA A 85 13.88 0.64 -8.39
CA ALA A 85 13.53 1.45 -7.21
C ALA A 85 12.66 2.64 -7.60
N ALA A 86 12.98 3.32 -8.71
CA ALA A 86 12.19 4.44 -9.20
C ALA A 86 10.79 3.99 -9.62
N ARG A 87 10.67 2.86 -10.32
CA ARG A 87 9.38 2.33 -10.73
C ARG A 87 8.51 1.94 -9.54
N ASN A 88 9.10 1.29 -8.54
CA ASN A 88 8.40 0.94 -7.30
C ASN A 88 7.90 2.20 -6.58
N ALA A 89 8.73 3.22 -6.47
CA ALA A 89 8.35 4.49 -5.84
C ALA A 89 7.22 5.19 -6.60
N LEU A 90 7.29 5.23 -7.93
CA LEU A 90 6.24 5.82 -8.77
C LEU A 90 4.91 5.09 -8.56
N ALA A 91 4.92 3.78 -8.57
CA ALA A 91 3.72 2.98 -8.33
C ALA A 91 3.11 3.28 -6.96
N ALA A 92 3.93 3.37 -5.91
CA ALA A 92 3.46 3.69 -4.56
C ALA A 92 2.80 5.07 -4.51
N HIS A 93 3.39 6.08 -5.16
CA HIS A 93 2.79 7.41 -5.24
C HIS A 93 1.42 7.39 -5.94
N HIS A 94 1.30 6.64 -7.04
CA HIS A 94 0.01 6.50 -7.72
C HIS A 94 -1.03 5.79 -6.86
N ALA A 95 -0.65 4.73 -6.15
CA ALA A 95 -1.55 4.01 -5.25
C ALA A 95 -2.07 4.93 -4.14
N LEU A 96 -1.21 5.73 -3.54
CA LEU A 96 -1.60 6.68 -2.49
C LEU A 96 -2.51 7.80 -3.02
N ALA A 97 -2.39 8.16 -4.29
CA ALA A 97 -3.26 9.13 -4.94
C ALA A 97 -4.61 8.52 -5.37
N GLY A 98 -4.81 7.21 -5.18
CA GLY A 98 -6.02 6.51 -5.60
C GLY A 98 -6.02 6.09 -7.05
N ASP A 99 -4.93 6.31 -7.78
CA ASP A 99 -4.77 5.88 -9.18
C ASP A 99 -4.24 4.45 -9.22
N TYR A 100 -5.10 3.51 -8.85
CA TYR A 100 -4.72 2.09 -8.76
C TYR A 100 -4.45 1.48 -10.12
N ALA A 101 -5.13 1.93 -11.17
CA ALA A 101 -4.89 1.41 -12.52
C ALA A 101 -3.43 1.65 -12.96
N THR A 102 -2.93 2.87 -12.76
CA THR A 102 -1.54 3.20 -13.09
C THR A 102 -0.56 2.48 -12.16
N ALA A 103 -0.86 2.44 -10.86
CA ALA A 103 -0.02 1.74 -9.89
C ALA A 103 0.15 0.26 -10.24
N LEU A 104 -0.94 -0.42 -10.55
CA LEU A 104 -0.92 -1.83 -10.93
C LEU A 104 -0.11 -2.05 -12.20
N ALA A 105 -0.27 -1.16 -13.19
CA ALA A 105 0.50 -1.24 -14.44
C ALA A 105 2.01 -1.13 -14.18
N GLU A 106 2.41 -0.20 -13.30
CA GLU A 106 3.82 -0.01 -12.96
C GLU A 106 4.41 -1.21 -12.23
N TRP A 107 3.69 -1.78 -11.26
CA TRP A 107 4.17 -2.98 -10.57
C TRP A 107 4.19 -4.21 -11.47
N LEU A 108 3.22 -4.33 -12.39
CA LEU A 108 3.25 -5.43 -13.35
C LEU A 108 4.48 -5.33 -14.26
N GLU A 109 4.82 -4.11 -14.71
CA GLU A 109 6.01 -3.86 -15.51
C GLU A 109 7.28 -4.16 -14.72
N LEU A 110 7.34 -3.79 -13.44
CA LEU A 110 8.45 -4.12 -12.56
C LEU A 110 8.59 -5.64 -12.40
N MET A 111 7.49 -6.34 -12.20
CA MET A 111 7.48 -7.80 -12.09
C MET A 111 7.99 -8.45 -13.38
N ARG A 112 7.59 -7.91 -14.53
CA ARG A 112 8.02 -8.40 -15.83
C ARG A 112 9.53 -8.19 -16.06
N ARG A 113 10.05 -7.02 -15.67
CA ARG A 113 11.46 -6.65 -15.89
C ARG A 113 12.41 -7.23 -14.86
N ASN A 114 12.00 -7.22 -13.59
CA ASN A 114 12.86 -7.63 -12.48
C ASN A 114 12.03 -8.19 -11.34
N ARG A 115 11.63 -9.46 -11.47
CA ARG A 115 10.74 -10.15 -10.54
C ARG A 115 11.28 -10.20 -9.11
N SER A 116 12.58 -10.38 -8.94
CA SER A 116 13.20 -10.59 -7.62
C SER A 116 13.53 -9.29 -6.87
N PHE A 117 13.42 -8.14 -7.52
CA PHE A 117 13.75 -6.85 -6.88
C PHE A 117 13.00 -6.68 -5.57
N GLY A 118 13.71 -6.26 -4.51
CA GLY A 118 13.10 -5.93 -3.23
C GLY A 118 12.36 -7.09 -2.57
N ASP A 119 12.88 -8.30 -2.69
CA ASP A 119 12.26 -9.50 -2.15
C ASP A 119 10.83 -9.67 -2.69
N ASP A 120 10.70 -9.64 -4.03
CA ASP A 120 9.43 -9.88 -4.72
C ASP A 120 8.39 -8.76 -4.46
N VAL A 121 8.87 -7.52 -4.28
CA VAL A 121 8.02 -6.40 -3.89
C VAL A 121 6.93 -6.09 -4.90
N ALA A 122 7.18 -6.28 -6.20
CA ALA A 122 6.19 -6.02 -7.24
C ALA A 122 4.96 -6.92 -7.07
N ARG A 123 5.17 -8.23 -6.93
CA ARG A 123 4.09 -9.18 -6.70
C ARG A 123 3.34 -8.88 -5.40
N LYS A 124 4.08 -8.66 -4.33
CA LYS A 124 3.50 -8.34 -3.02
C LYS A 124 2.65 -7.06 -3.08
N SER A 125 3.13 -6.04 -3.78
CA SER A 125 2.41 -4.76 -3.92
C SER A 125 1.14 -4.91 -4.76
N LEU A 126 1.17 -5.70 -5.83
CA LEU A 126 -0.02 -6.03 -6.61
C LEU A 126 -1.09 -6.67 -5.71
N LEU A 127 -0.68 -7.66 -4.89
CA LEU A 127 -1.60 -8.32 -3.95
C LEU A 127 -2.15 -7.35 -2.89
N MET A 128 -1.34 -6.41 -2.43
CA MET A 128 -1.77 -5.37 -1.49
C MET A 128 -2.84 -4.47 -2.09
N VAL A 129 -2.71 -4.08 -3.36
CA VAL A 129 -3.74 -3.29 -4.04
C VAL A 129 -5.03 -4.12 -4.16
N PHE A 130 -4.92 -5.42 -4.42
CA PHE A 130 -6.09 -6.30 -4.46
C PHE A 130 -6.82 -6.31 -3.11
N ASP A 131 -6.09 -6.28 -1.98
CA ASP A 131 -6.69 -6.17 -0.66
C ASP A 131 -7.45 -4.85 -0.47
N ILE A 132 -6.96 -3.75 -1.07
CA ILE A 132 -7.63 -2.45 -1.02
C ILE A 132 -8.90 -2.45 -1.87
N LEU A 133 -8.82 -2.97 -3.10
CA LEU A 133 -9.92 -2.93 -4.08
C LEU A 133 -10.99 -3.98 -3.81
N GLY A 134 -10.61 -5.16 -3.31
CA GLY A 134 -11.50 -6.28 -3.10
C GLY A 134 -11.64 -7.18 -4.34
N ASP A 135 -11.99 -8.44 -4.11
CA ASP A 135 -11.99 -9.49 -5.15
C ASP A 135 -12.99 -9.24 -6.28
N GLU A 136 -14.03 -8.45 -6.02
CA GLU A 136 -15.09 -8.16 -7.01
C GLU A 136 -14.70 -7.06 -7.99
N HIS A 137 -13.61 -6.33 -7.72
CA HIS A 137 -13.19 -5.22 -8.57
C HIS A 137 -12.61 -5.72 -9.90
N ASP A 138 -13.00 -5.11 -11.02
CA ASP A 138 -12.59 -5.51 -12.37
C ASP A 138 -11.06 -5.54 -12.54
N LEU A 139 -10.36 -4.55 -11.96
CA LEU A 139 -8.90 -4.50 -12.03
C LEU A 139 -8.25 -5.72 -11.39
N VAL A 140 -8.82 -6.22 -10.29
CA VAL A 140 -8.26 -7.39 -9.58
C VAL A 140 -8.29 -8.63 -10.49
N GLY A 141 -9.43 -8.94 -11.07
CA GLY A 141 -9.54 -10.08 -11.99
C GLY A 141 -8.61 -9.95 -13.19
N SER A 142 -8.57 -8.76 -13.80
CA SER A 142 -7.72 -8.47 -14.95
C SER A 142 -6.23 -8.68 -14.64
N TYR A 143 -5.76 -8.11 -13.52
CA TYR A 143 -4.35 -8.18 -13.16
C TYR A 143 -3.94 -9.55 -12.63
N ARG A 144 -4.84 -10.29 -11.98
CA ARG A 144 -4.57 -11.70 -11.64
C ARG A 144 -4.26 -12.53 -12.88
N ARG A 145 -5.02 -12.34 -13.96
CA ARG A 145 -4.77 -13.03 -15.23
C ARG A 145 -3.43 -12.63 -15.85
N LYS A 146 -3.12 -11.34 -15.84
CA LYS A 146 -1.84 -10.83 -16.35
C LYS A 146 -0.65 -11.36 -15.56
N MET A 147 -0.77 -11.42 -14.24
CA MET A 147 0.28 -11.99 -13.37
C MET A 147 0.48 -13.47 -13.66
N ALA A 148 -0.59 -14.23 -13.81
CA ALA A 148 -0.52 -15.66 -14.13
C ALA A 148 0.20 -15.88 -15.45
N SER A 149 -0.02 -15.02 -16.45
CA SER A 149 0.67 -15.10 -17.74
C SER A 149 2.18 -14.90 -17.62
N LEU A 150 2.62 -14.06 -16.67
CA LEU A 150 4.06 -13.83 -16.44
C LEU A 150 4.74 -15.00 -15.75
N LEU A 151 4.00 -15.84 -15.04
CA LEU A 151 4.53 -16.99 -14.30
C LEU A 151 4.67 -18.25 -15.18
N HIS A 152 4.14 -18.20 -16.36
CA HIS A 152 4.18 -19.26 -17.36
C HIS A 152 4.85 -18.76 -18.64
#